data_d11559e7004605721760cf610f493a0b
#
_entry.id   d11559e7004605721760cf610f493a0b
#
_cell.length_a   1.000
_cell.length_b   1.000
_cell.length_c   1.000
_cell.angle_alpha   90.00
_cell.angle_beta   90.00
_cell.angle_gamma   90.00
#
_symmetry.space_group_name_H-M   'P 1'
#
loop_
_entity.id
_entity.type
_entity.pdbx_description
1 polymer ?
#
loop_
_entity_poly.entity_id
_entity_poly.type
_entity_poly.pdbx_seq_one_letter_code
_entity_poly.pdbx_strand_id
1 'polypeptide(L)'
;MKFEISDHKRKKMFDDSSPDDWCVYLIENKGCTYVGMSNRPMHRLRQHNSELRGGAKYTTSKGAGWRHVLIIGGFEDKISAMQFEYAVKHQAPRKTAGTIPRLQKFIQVLRKEHWTSKARPSKTYELRLNWFGTSVIGHNEDEFIDEIPENCQVKII
;
A
#
# COMPACT_ATOMS: atom_id res chain seq x y z
N MET A 1 -17.86 -5.89 -9.78
CA MET A 1 -17.86 -4.61 -9.04
C MET A 1 -17.23 -4.82 -7.66
N LYS A 2 -16.34 -3.93 -7.28
CA LYS A 2 -15.71 -3.97 -5.96
C LYS A 2 -16.52 -3.05 -5.03
N PHE A 3 -16.80 -3.53 -3.83
CA PHE A 3 -17.69 -2.83 -2.91
C PHE A 3 -16.93 -1.93 -1.96
N GLU A 4 -17.54 -0.81 -1.61
CA GLU A 4 -17.02 0.04 -0.55
C GLU A 4 -17.13 -0.66 0.81
N ILE A 5 -16.16 -0.39 1.65
CA ILE A 5 -16.16 -0.87 3.03
C ILE A 5 -17.18 -0.05 3.83
N SER A 6 -17.91 -0.71 4.75
CA SER A 6 -18.84 -0.03 5.64
C SER A 6 -18.16 1.08 6.46
N ASP A 7 -18.91 2.06 6.91
CA ASP A 7 -18.36 3.20 7.66
C ASP A 7 -17.54 2.78 8.88
N HIS A 8 -17.96 1.74 9.57
CA HIS A 8 -17.22 1.20 10.70
C HIS A 8 -15.86 0.66 10.29
N LYS A 9 -15.81 -0.12 9.21
CA LYS A 9 -14.55 -0.65 8.66
C LYS A 9 -13.68 0.45 8.07
N ARG A 10 -14.28 1.48 7.46
CA ARG A 10 -13.55 2.65 6.95
C ARG A 10 -12.76 3.32 8.07
N LYS A 11 -13.46 3.64 9.15
CA LYS A 11 -12.84 4.28 10.31
C LYS A 11 -11.70 3.44 10.84
N LYS A 12 -11.90 2.13 10.96
CA LYS A 12 -10.88 1.20 11.44
C LYS A 12 -9.64 1.17 10.54
N MET A 13 -9.80 1.25 9.21
CA MET A 13 -8.64 1.23 8.28
C MET A 13 -7.73 2.44 8.42
N PHE A 14 -8.29 3.60 8.78
CA PHE A 14 -7.52 4.83 8.99
C PHE A 14 -7.09 5.04 10.43
N ASP A 15 -7.55 4.19 11.31
CA ASP A 15 -7.32 4.35 12.73
C ASP A 15 -6.00 3.67 13.13
N ASP A 16 -5.04 4.49 13.57
CA ASP A 16 -3.76 4.02 14.07
C ASP A 16 -3.85 3.35 15.46
N SER A 17 -5.05 3.21 16.03
CA SER A 17 -5.24 2.72 17.38
C SER A 17 -5.12 1.19 17.51
N SER A 18 -5.18 0.44 16.40
CA SER A 18 -5.12 -1.02 16.43
C SER A 18 -3.70 -1.51 16.14
N PRO A 19 -2.91 -1.91 17.16
CA PRO A 19 -1.50 -2.28 16.97
C PRO A 19 -1.30 -3.57 16.18
N ASP A 20 -2.34 -4.38 16.01
CA ASP A 20 -2.28 -5.63 15.23
C ASP A 20 -2.71 -5.44 13.77
N ASP A 21 -3.14 -4.23 13.39
CA ASP A 21 -3.60 -3.93 12.04
C ASP A 21 -2.44 -3.47 11.16
N TRP A 22 -1.63 -4.42 10.73
CA TRP A 22 -0.48 -4.16 9.87
C TRP A 22 -0.91 -3.86 8.43
N CYS A 23 -0.33 -2.80 7.87
CA CYS A 23 -0.63 -2.33 6.52
C CYS A 23 0.65 -2.25 5.69
N VAL A 24 0.51 -2.42 4.39
CA VAL A 24 1.54 -2.08 3.40
C VAL A 24 1.03 -0.90 2.60
N TYR A 25 1.87 0.10 2.39
CA TYR A 25 1.48 1.35 1.77
C TYR A 25 2.45 1.78 0.67
N LEU A 26 1.91 2.58 -0.23
CA LEU A 26 2.68 3.32 -1.24
C LEU A 26 2.47 4.81 -1.01
N ILE A 27 3.56 5.53 -0.90
CA ILE A 27 3.56 7.00 -0.83
C ILE A 27 4.33 7.59 -2.00
N GLU A 28 3.97 8.80 -2.39
CA GLU A 28 4.63 9.56 -3.45
C GLU A 28 4.95 10.97 -3.01
N ASN A 29 6.01 11.52 -3.60
CA ASN A 29 6.43 12.91 -3.43
C ASN A 29 7.19 13.35 -4.67
N LYS A 30 6.60 14.22 -5.49
CA LYS A 30 7.24 14.81 -6.68
C LYS A 30 7.90 13.76 -7.60
N GLY A 31 7.16 12.70 -7.92
CA GLY A 31 7.63 11.62 -8.78
C GLY A 31 8.49 10.56 -8.08
N CYS A 32 8.89 10.77 -6.83
CA CYS A 32 9.53 9.76 -6.01
C CYS A 32 8.48 8.89 -5.33
N THR A 33 8.81 7.63 -5.09
CA THR A 33 7.91 6.68 -4.43
C THR A 33 8.62 5.94 -3.31
N TYR A 34 7.85 5.47 -2.33
CA TYR A 34 8.34 4.62 -1.27
C TYR A 34 7.26 3.61 -0.87
N VAL A 35 7.68 2.37 -0.76
CA VAL A 35 6.85 1.26 -0.27
C VAL A 35 7.29 0.92 1.16
N GLY A 36 6.34 0.84 2.06
CA GLY A 36 6.63 0.50 3.45
C GLY A 36 5.50 -0.28 4.09
N MET A 37 5.73 -0.68 5.33
CA MET A 37 4.70 -1.30 6.15
C MET A 37 4.67 -0.65 7.53
N SER A 38 3.50 -0.65 8.15
CA SER A 38 3.32 -0.09 9.48
C SER A 38 2.00 -0.58 10.08
N ASN A 39 1.93 -0.65 11.40
CA ASN A 39 0.66 -0.79 12.12
C ASN A 39 0.06 0.58 12.49
N ARG A 40 0.73 1.66 12.11
CA ARG A 40 0.29 3.04 12.33
C ARG A 40 0.59 3.89 11.09
N PRO A 41 -0.13 3.66 9.97
CA PRO A 41 0.22 4.29 8.70
C PRO A 41 0.15 5.83 8.72
N MET A 42 -0.76 6.43 9.47
CA MET A 42 -0.87 7.89 9.56
C MET A 42 0.30 8.49 10.35
N HIS A 43 0.67 7.88 11.47
CA HIS A 43 1.85 8.28 12.24
C HIS A 43 3.13 8.12 11.39
N ARG A 44 3.23 7.01 10.69
CA ARG A 44 4.40 6.73 9.84
C ARG A 44 4.56 7.75 8.72
N LEU A 45 3.46 8.20 8.12
CA LEU A 45 3.50 9.27 7.12
C LEU A 45 4.09 10.57 7.69
N ARG A 46 3.72 10.92 8.90
CA ARG A 46 4.28 12.10 9.57
C ARG A 46 5.79 11.98 9.82
N GLN A 47 6.27 10.76 10.09
CA GLN A 47 7.71 10.51 10.19
C GLN A 47 8.40 10.68 8.82
N HIS A 48 7.81 10.17 7.75
CA HIS A 48 8.34 10.36 6.39
C HIS A 48 8.41 11.83 6.00
N ASN A 49 7.45 12.64 6.44
CA ASN A 49 7.39 14.08 6.19
C ASN A 49 8.23 14.90 7.19
N SER A 50 8.99 14.26 8.05
CA SER A 50 9.84 14.90 9.07
C SER A 50 9.08 15.76 10.09
N GLU A 51 7.76 15.56 10.19
CA GLU A 51 6.97 16.16 11.28
C GLU A 51 7.27 15.47 12.62
N LEU A 52 7.66 14.21 12.55
CA LEU A 52 8.11 13.40 13.67
C LEU A 52 9.45 12.76 13.32
N ARG A 53 10.24 12.44 14.35
CA ARG A 53 11.50 11.72 14.17
C ARG A 53 11.27 10.27 13.78
N GLY A 54 12.25 9.65 13.12
CA GLY A 54 12.26 8.22 12.80
C GLY A 54 11.84 7.88 11.40
N GLY A 55 11.76 8.83 10.48
CA GLY A 55 11.54 8.57 9.07
C GLY A 55 12.69 7.80 8.42
N ALA A 56 12.40 7.09 7.34
CA ALA A 56 13.42 6.43 6.55
C ALA A 56 14.39 7.45 5.95
N LYS A 57 15.67 7.06 5.80
CA LYS A 57 16.68 7.96 5.23
C LYS A 57 16.27 8.48 3.85
N TYR A 58 15.76 7.59 3.01
CA TYR A 58 15.34 7.93 1.66
C TYR A 58 14.23 9.00 1.66
N THR A 59 13.15 8.77 2.41
CA THR A 59 12.02 9.70 2.42
C THR A 59 12.39 11.04 3.05
N THR A 60 13.19 11.02 4.12
CA THR A 60 13.68 12.23 4.77
C THR A 60 14.56 13.05 3.83
N SER A 61 15.40 12.39 3.03
CA SER A 61 16.28 13.08 2.07
C SER A 61 15.53 13.81 0.95
N LYS A 62 14.29 13.40 0.66
CA LYS A 62 13.45 14.01 -0.40
C LYS A 62 12.62 15.20 0.10
N GLY A 63 12.67 15.49 1.38
CA GLY A 63 11.89 16.56 1.98
C GLY A 63 10.44 16.18 2.26
N ALA A 64 9.69 17.13 2.81
CA ALA A 64 8.25 16.95 3.08
C ALA A 64 7.43 16.98 1.79
N GLY A 65 6.20 16.53 1.87
CA GLY A 65 5.29 16.48 0.72
C GLY A 65 4.85 15.06 0.35
N TRP A 66 5.24 14.06 1.15
CA TRP A 66 4.79 12.69 0.97
C TRP A 66 3.30 12.57 1.24
N ARG A 67 2.60 11.83 0.36
CA ARG A 67 1.18 11.52 0.50
C ARG A 67 0.93 10.05 0.19
N HIS A 68 -0.08 9.48 0.82
CA HIS A 68 -0.49 8.12 0.47
C HIS A 68 -1.09 8.08 -0.93
N VAL A 69 -0.71 7.06 -1.69
CA VAL A 69 -1.37 6.65 -2.94
C VAL A 69 -2.35 5.53 -2.64
N LEU A 70 -1.90 4.53 -1.88
CA LEU A 70 -2.76 3.46 -1.40
C LEU A 70 -2.26 2.91 -0.06
N ILE A 71 -3.19 2.31 0.68
CA ILE A 71 -2.90 1.53 1.89
C ILE A 71 -3.63 0.21 1.76
N ILE A 72 -2.92 -0.90 1.93
CA ILE A 72 -3.50 -2.24 1.94
C ILE A 72 -3.42 -2.78 3.35
N GLY A 73 -4.56 -3.19 3.89
CA GLY A 73 -4.68 -3.86 5.19
C GLY A 73 -5.40 -5.20 5.05
N GLY A 74 -5.64 -5.84 6.19
CA GLY A 74 -6.27 -7.15 6.23
C GLY A 74 -5.28 -8.30 6.26
N PHE A 75 -3.99 -8.01 6.44
CA PHE A 75 -2.99 -9.04 6.74
C PHE A 75 -3.24 -9.56 8.15
N GLU A 76 -3.20 -10.87 8.33
CA GLU A 76 -3.50 -11.48 9.63
C GLU A 76 -2.46 -11.14 10.70
N ASP A 77 -1.21 -10.92 10.27
CA ASP A 77 -0.12 -10.64 11.18
C ASP A 77 0.97 -9.82 10.49
N LYS A 78 1.98 -9.45 11.26
CA LYS A 78 3.13 -8.71 10.75
C LYS A 78 3.91 -9.48 9.69
N ILE A 79 4.01 -10.80 9.84
CA ILE A 79 4.76 -11.64 8.91
C ILE A 79 4.12 -11.62 7.52
N SER A 80 2.81 -11.75 7.45
CA SER A 80 2.07 -11.68 6.19
C SER A 80 2.26 -10.33 5.49
N ALA A 81 2.20 -9.23 6.25
CA ALA A 81 2.47 -7.90 5.72
C ALA A 81 3.91 -7.78 5.21
N MET A 82 4.88 -8.31 5.95
CA MET A 82 6.29 -8.33 5.53
C MET A 82 6.48 -9.11 4.22
N GLN A 83 5.83 -10.25 4.08
CA GLN A 83 5.90 -11.07 2.87
C GLN A 83 5.36 -10.29 1.65
N PHE A 84 4.25 -9.61 1.82
CA PHE A 84 3.68 -8.79 0.75
C PHE A 84 4.58 -7.59 0.40
N GLU A 85 5.07 -6.86 1.39
CA GLU A 85 5.99 -5.74 1.18
C GLU A 85 7.25 -6.20 0.45
N TYR A 86 7.86 -7.29 0.90
CA TYR A 86 9.03 -7.87 0.25
C TYR A 86 8.76 -8.21 -1.21
N ALA A 87 7.63 -8.86 -1.48
CA ALA A 87 7.26 -9.24 -2.84
C ALA A 87 7.12 -8.02 -3.77
N VAL A 88 6.48 -6.95 -3.28
CA VAL A 88 6.33 -5.72 -4.07
C VAL A 88 7.68 -5.08 -4.37
N LYS A 89 8.56 -5.00 -3.36
CA LYS A 89 9.90 -4.41 -3.53
C LYS A 89 10.79 -5.20 -4.49
N HIS A 90 10.61 -6.51 -4.58
CA HIS A 90 11.43 -7.40 -5.39
C HIS A 90 10.77 -7.83 -6.70
N GLN A 91 9.55 -7.38 -6.97
CA GLN A 91 8.86 -7.66 -8.22
C GLN A 91 9.63 -7.07 -9.41
N ALA A 92 9.85 -7.88 -10.44
CA ALA A 92 10.50 -7.40 -11.66
C ALA A 92 9.63 -6.37 -12.41
N PRO A 93 10.23 -5.39 -13.08
CA PRO A 93 11.66 -5.08 -13.14
C PRO A 93 12.16 -4.47 -11.81
N ARG A 94 13.37 -4.82 -11.39
CA ARG A 94 13.91 -4.38 -10.09
C ARG A 94 14.10 -2.87 -9.99
N LYS A 95 14.61 -2.27 -11.06
CA LYS A 95 14.76 -0.81 -11.11
C LYS A 95 13.47 -0.22 -11.64
N THR A 96 12.77 0.46 -10.78
CA THR A 96 11.48 1.05 -11.10
C THR A 96 11.42 2.46 -10.53
N ALA A 97 11.05 3.41 -11.37
CA ALA A 97 10.89 4.80 -10.97
C ALA A 97 9.46 5.26 -11.29
N GLY A 98 8.92 6.10 -10.40
CA GLY A 98 7.62 6.71 -10.59
C GLY A 98 6.46 5.92 -10.00
N THR A 99 5.33 6.59 -9.84
CA THR A 99 4.15 6.06 -9.17
C THR A 99 3.47 4.95 -9.98
N ILE A 100 3.30 5.14 -11.29
CA ILE A 100 2.57 4.19 -12.13
C ILE A 100 3.27 2.82 -12.18
N PRO A 101 4.58 2.71 -12.46
CA PRO A 101 5.25 1.42 -12.42
C PRO A 101 5.20 0.75 -11.04
N ARG A 102 5.21 1.53 -9.96
CA ARG A 102 5.05 0.98 -8.60
C ARG A 102 3.67 0.41 -8.37
N LEU A 103 2.63 1.10 -8.82
CA LEU A 103 1.25 0.61 -8.77
C LEU A 103 1.11 -0.71 -9.53
N GLN A 104 1.70 -0.80 -10.72
CA GLN A 104 1.70 -2.03 -11.51
C GLN A 104 2.30 -3.20 -10.73
N LYS A 105 3.38 -2.97 -9.97
CA LYS A 105 3.98 -3.99 -9.11
C LYS A 105 3.04 -4.46 -8.01
N PHE A 106 2.33 -3.54 -7.36
CA PHE A 106 1.33 -3.89 -6.35
C PHE A 106 0.27 -4.83 -6.94
N ILE A 107 -0.25 -4.49 -8.10
CA ILE A 107 -1.27 -5.30 -8.77
C ILE A 107 -0.72 -6.67 -9.16
N GLN A 108 0.47 -6.71 -9.74
CA GLN A 108 1.12 -7.97 -10.13
C GLN A 108 1.28 -8.90 -8.93
N VAL A 109 1.71 -8.37 -7.77
CA VAL A 109 1.87 -9.16 -6.56
C VAL A 109 0.52 -9.60 -5.99
N LEU A 110 -0.48 -8.72 -5.97
CA LEU A 110 -1.83 -9.07 -5.54
C LEU A 110 -2.43 -10.24 -6.35
N ARG A 111 -2.06 -10.36 -7.62
CA ARG A 111 -2.56 -11.39 -8.52
C ARG A 111 -1.75 -12.69 -8.49
N LYS A 112 -0.62 -12.73 -7.79
CA LYS A 112 0.17 -13.96 -7.63
C LYS A 112 -0.57 -14.94 -6.75
N GLU A 113 -0.42 -16.23 -7.04
CA GLU A 113 -0.95 -17.29 -6.21
C GLU A 113 -0.31 -17.28 -4.81
N HIS A 114 1.00 -17.05 -4.75
CA HIS A 114 1.75 -16.86 -3.52
C HIS A 114 2.64 -15.64 -3.65
N TRP A 115 2.66 -14.78 -2.64
CA TRP A 115 3.51 -13.59 -2.67
C TRP A 115 4.99 -13.93 -2.60
N THR A 116 5.30 -14.91 -1.75
CA THR A 116 6.63 -15.50 -1.62
C THR A 116 6.50 -17.02 -1.52
N SER A 117 7.62 -17.74 -1.62
CA SER A 117 7.60 -19.21 -1.52
C SER A 117 7.06 -19.72 -0.18
N LYS A 118 7.13 -18.91 0.87
CA LYS A 118 6.68 -19.27 2.21
C LYS A 118 5.31 -18.70 2.56
N ALA A 119 4.76 -17.82 1.73
CA ALA A 119 3.45 -17.24 1.96
C ALA A 119 2.36 -18.26 1.64
N ARG A 120 1.28 -18.23 2.41
CA ARG A 120 0.09 -19.02 2.07
C ARG A 120 -0.58 -18.45 0.81
N PRO A 121 -1.53 -19.19 0.17
CA PRO A 121 -2.19 -18.70 -1.04
C PRO A 121 -2.83 -17.33 -0.83
N SER A 122 -2.57 -16.41 -1.76
CA SER A 122 -3.03 -15.03 -1.66
C SER A 122 -4.55 -14.90 -1.59
N LYS A 123 -5.27 -15.79 -2.27
CA LYS A 123 -6.74 -15.80 -2.26
C LYS A 123 -7.36 -16.12 -0.89
N THR A 124 -6.57 -16.63 0.07
CA THR A 124 -7.06 -16.94 1.42
C THR A 124 -7.12 -15.70 2.33
N TYR A 125 -6.57 -14.55 1.89
CA TYR A 125 -6.65 -13.30 2.62
C TYR A 125 -7.87 -12.50 2.18
N GLU A 126 -8.49 -11.82 3.14
CA GLU A 126 -9.50 -10.81 2.88
C GLU A 126 -8.85 -9.44 3.03
N LEU A 127 -8.31 -8.93 1.93
CA LEU A 127 -7.58 -7.68 1.94
C LEU A 127 -8.52 -6.47 1.79
N ARG A 128 -8.06 -5.33 2.28
CA ARG A 128 -8.75 -4.05 2.18
C ARG A 128 -7.77 -3.02 1.63
N LEU A 129 -8.14 -2.38 0.55
CA LEU A 129 -7.32 -1.37 -0.10
C LEU A 129 -8.01 -0.02 -0.05
N ASN A 130 -7.36 0.94 0.58
CA ASN A 130 -7.76 2.34 0.51
C ASN A 130 -7.01 3.02 -0.63
N TRP A 131 -7.76 3.48 -1.61
CA TRP A 131 -7.23 4.14 -2.79
C TRP A 131 -7.34 5.65 -2.64
N PHE A 132 -6.20 6.33 -2.57
CA PHE A 132 -6.13 7.80 -2.49
C PHE A 132 -5.91 8.43 -3.86
N GLY A 133 -5.44 7.64 -4.81
CA GLY A 133 -5.10 8.11 -6.14
C GLY A 133 -3.66 8.58 -6.27
N THR A 134 -3.29 8.82 -7.50
CA THR A 134 -1.95 9.30 -7.88
C THR A 134 -2.01 10.76 -8.33
N SER A 135 -0.91 11.48 -8.16
CA SER A 135 -0.74 12.83 -8.70
C SER A 135 -0.38 12.85 -10.19
N VAL A 136 -0.20 11.68 -10.81
CA VAL A 136 0.17 11.59 -12.23
C VAL A 136 -1.02 11.99 -13.10
N ILE A 137 -0.82 13.01 -13.94
CA ILE A 137 -1.85 13.55 -14.83
C ILE A 137 -2.05 12.64 -16.04
N GLY A 138 -3.31 12.46 -16.46
CA GLY A 138 -3.66 11.71 -17.68
C GLY A 138 -3.66 10.19 -17.51
N HIS A 139 -3.50 9.70 -16.29
CA HIS A 139 -3.54 8.27 -16.02
C HIS A 139 -4.95 7.82 -15.68
N ASN A 140 -5.39 6.72 -16.30
CA ASN A 140 -6.69 6.13 -16.01
C ASN A 140 -6.59 5.20 -14.78
N GLU A 141 -7.01 5.71 -13.62
CA GLU A 141 -6.98 4.96 -12.36
C GLU A 141 -7.96 3.78 -12.35
N ASP A 142 -9.06 3.88 -13.09
CA ASP A 142 -10.06 2.80 -13.14
C ASP A 142 -9.46 1.50 -13.70
N GLU A 143 -8.55 1.59 -14.64
CA GLU A 143 -7.87 0.41 -15.18
C GLU A 143 -7.10 -0.35 -14.11
N PHE A 144 -6.46 0.35 -13.18
CA PHE A 144 -5.79 -0.29 -12.06
C PHE A 144 -6.77 -0.97 -11.11
N ILE A 145 -7.83 -0.25 -10.77
CA ILE A 145 -8.83 -0.76 -9.83
C ILE A 145 -9.48 -2.03 -10.37
N ASP A 146 -9.76 -2.07 -11.68
CA ASP A 146 -10.37 -3.24 -12.33
C ASP A 146 -9.47 -4.48 -12.32
N GLU A 147 -8.15 -4.31 -12.25
CA GLU A 147 -7.21 -5.41 -12.19
C GLU A 147 -7.01 -5.98 -10.78
N ILE A 148 -7.52 -5.33 -9.75
CA ILE A 148 -7.39 -5.78 -8.37
C ILE A 148 -8.25 -7.02 -8.13
N PRO A 149 -7.70 -8.10 -7.52
CA PRO A 149 -8.44 -9.35 -7.31
C PRO A 149 -9.67 -9.19 -6.41
N GLU A 150 -10.61 -10.10 -6.56
CA GLU A 150 -11.89 -10.10 -5.83
C GLU A 150 -11.73 -10.24 -4.31
N ASN A 151 -10.67 -10.88 -3.83
CA ASN A 151 -10.41 -11.01 -2.40
C ASN A 151 -9.90 -9.71 -1.75
N CYS A 152 -9.79 -8.63 -2.52
CA CYS A 152 -9.38 -7.32 -2.05
C CYS A 152 -10.53 -6.34 -2.24
N GLN A 153 -11.11 -5.86 -1.14
CA GLN A 153 -12.12 -4.82 -1.19
C GLN A 153 -11.46 -3.47 -1.38
N VAL A 154 -11.94 -2.69 -2.33
CA VAL A 154 -11.39 -1.36 -2.63
C VAL A 154 -12.33 -0.28 -2.13
N LYS A 155 -11.78 0.66 -1.39
CA LYS A 155 -12.45 1.90 -1.02
C LYS A 155 -11.71 3.07 -1.65
N ILE A 156 -12.43 3.84 -2.45
CA ILE A 156 -11.90 5.09 -3.04
C ILE A 156 -12.13 6.22 -2.04
N ILE A 157 -11.06 6.93 -1.78
CA ILE A 157 -11.05 8.04 -0.81
C ILE A 157 -11.30 9.37 -1.52
#